data_a2eedab0a7b5f00e7c8519dbd8888531
#
_entry.id   a2eedab0a7b5f00e7c8519dbd8888531
#
_cell.length_a   1.000
_cell.length_b   1.000
_cell.length_c   1.000
_cell.angle_alpha   90.00
_cell.angle_beta   90.00
_cell.angle_gamma   90.00
#
_symmetry.space_group_name_H-M   'P 1'
#
loop_
_entity.id
_entity.type
_entity.pdbx_description
1 polymer ?
#
loop_
_entity_poly.entity_id
_entity_poly.type
_entity_poly.pdbx_seq_one_letter_code
_entity_poly.pdbx_strand_id
1 'polypeptide(L)'
;MLISRKFIYLLLVSLFIINCSNLFQPIVGADDAVLYANVAKHMVMSNDWIGLFVKNQPWLDKPHFQFWITALSFKIFGISSFSYILPGLLFYFIGVIYTYKLGNLSYNQDVGLLSAVITLSSLHLMYSAGLDLRAEAYLIGLIMPACYYWLRYDSITKVRYLVLGSLFSACAIMTKGL
;
A
#
# COMPACT_ATOMS: atom_id res chain seq x y z
N MET A 1 22.57 -21.24 -0.47
CA MET A 1 21.35 -20.93 -1.23
C MET A 1 21.40 -21.67 -2.57
N LEU A 2 20.39 -22.51 -2.89
CA LEU A 2 20.32 -23.32 -4.12
C LEU A 2 19.99 -22.48 -5.38
N ILE A 3 19.43 -21.28 -5.20
CA ILE A 3 19.01 -20.39 -6.29
C ILE A 3 20.00 -19.22 -6.38
N SER A 4 20.46 -18.92 -7.61
CA SER A 4 21.40 -17.80 -7.80
C SER A 4 20.71 -16.44 -7.52
N ARG A 5 21.42 -15.51 -6.89
CA ARG A 5 20.89 -14.15 -6.62
C ARG A 5 20.49 -13.43 -7.92
N LYS A 6 21.20 -13.67 -9.03
CA LYS A 6 20.85 -13.11 -10.34
C LYS A 6 19.44 -13.52 -10.77
N PHE A 7 19.07 -14.77 -10.55
CA PHE A 7 17.72 -15.27 -10.86
C PHE A 7 16.66 -14.62 -9.98
N ILE A 8 16.95 -14.40 -8.69
CA ILE A 8 16.01 -13.70 -7.78
C ILE A 8 15.80 -12.25 -8.20
N TYR A 9 16.86 -11.53 -8.58
CA TYR A 9 16.71 -10.17 -9.10
C TYR A 9 15.90 -10.13 -10.41
N LEU A 10 16.10 -11.08 -11.31
CA LEU A 10 15.29 -11.21 -12.52
C LEU A 10 13.82 -11.41 -12.18
N LEU A 11 13.50 -12.30 -11.22
CA LEU A 11 12.13 -12.50 -10.74
C LEU A 11 11.53 -11.22 -10.15
N LEU A 12 12.27 -10.51 -9.29
CA LEU A 12 11.81 -9.25 -8.69
C LEU A 12 11.48 -8.21 -9.76
N VAL A 13 12.34 -8.05 -10.76
CA VAL A 13 12.11 -7.12 -11.88
C VAL A 13 10.88 -7.54 -12.71
N SER A 14 10.76 -8.82 -13.04
CA SER A 14 9.62 -9.33 -13.79
C SER A 14 8.31 -9.14 -13.04
N LEU A 15 8.27 -9.49 -11.75
CA LEU A 15 7.10 -9.30 -10.90
C LEU A 15 6.76 -7.81 -10.71
N PHE A 16 7.77 -6.94 -10.59
CA PHE A 16 7.55 -5.49 -10.54
C PHE A 16 6.87 -4.99 -11.81
N ILE A 17 7.36 -5.38 -12.99
CA ILE A 17 6.77 -4.99 -14.28
C ILE A 17 5.33 -5.51 -14.40
N ILE A 18 5.08 -6.76 -14.00
CA ILE A 18 3.72 -7.34 -14.00
C ILE A 18 2.78 -6.54 -13.10
N ASN A 19 3.21 -6.17 -11.90
CA ASN A 19 2.40 -5.35 -10.99
C ASN A 19 2.16 -3.95 -11.54
N CYS A 20 3.16 -3.33 -12.19
CA CYS A 20 3.00 -2.02 -12.84
C CYS A 20 2.00 -2.04 -14.01
N SER A 21 1.80 -3.18 -14.68
CA SER A 21 0.82 -3.27 -15.77
C SER A 21 -0.62 -3.00 -15.30
N ASN A 22 -0.91 -3.18 -14.02
CA ASN A 22 -2.21 -2.86 -13.42
C ASN A 22 -2.58 -1.37 -13.55
N LEU A 23 -1.59 -0.46 -13.65
CA LEU A 23 -1.84 0.98 -13.82
C LEU A 23 -2.60 1.32 -15.12
N PHE A 24 -2.53 0.44 -16.11
CA PHE A 24 -3.15 0.63 -17.42
C PHE A 24 -4.47 -0.13 -17.57
N GLN A 25 -4.92 -0.80 -16.51
CA GLN A 25 -6.18 -1.55 -16.51
C GLN A 25 -7.33 -0.68 -16.02
N PRO A 26 -8.57 -0.93 -16.53
CA PRO A 26 -9.74 -0.33 -15.92
C PRO A 26 -9.95 -0.88 -14.51
N ILE A 27 -10.67 -0.13 -13.67
CA ILE A 27 -11.13 -0.64 -12.37
C ILE A 27 -12.14 -1.76 -12.65
N VAL A 28 -11.81 -2.99 -12.25
CA VAL A 28 -12.62 -4.19 -12.54
C VAL A 28 -13.48 -4.60 -11.34
N GLY A 29 -13.11 -4.16 -10.12
CA GLY A 29 -13.85 -4.49 -8.90
C GLY A 29 -15.29 -3.98 -8.93
N ALA A 30 -16.25 -4.84 -8.60
CA ALA A 30 -17.66 -4.48 -8.66
C ALA A 30 -18.12 -3.67 -7.44
N ASP A 31 -17.57 -3.95 -6.25
CA ASP A 31 -18.09 -3.42 -4.99
C ASP A 31 -17.19 -2.37 -4.33
N ASP A 32 -16.14 -2.80 -3.64
CA ASP A 32 -15.30 -1.93 -2.80
C ASP A 32 -14.47 -0.93 -3.61
N ALA A 33 -13.84 -1.35 -4.71
CA ALA A 33 -12.97 -0.47 -5.49
C ALA A 33 -13.72 0.71 -6.10
N VAL A 34 -14.87 0.46 -6.70
CA VAL A 34 -15.72 1.50 -7.30
C VAL A 34 -16.27 2.42 -6.21
N LEU A 35 -16.70 1.84 -5.09
CA LEU A 35 -17.20 2.61 -3.94
C LEU A 35 -16.12 3.53 -3.38
N TYR A 36 -14.91 3.03 -3.14
CA TYR A 36 -13.80 3.83 -2.62
C TYR A 36 -13.34 4.92 -3.60
N ALA A 37 -13.30 4.61 -4.89
CA ALA A 37 -13.03 5.61 -5.92
C ALA A 37 -14.08 6.74 -5.91
N ASN A 38 -15.36 6.42 -5.74
CA ASN A 38 -16.43 7.41 -5.66
C ASN A 38 -16.35 8.27 -4.40
N VAL A 39 -16.00 7.70 -3.24
CA VAL A 39 -15.75 8.49 -2.01
C VAL A 39 -14.61 9.49 -2.23
N ALA A 40 -13.47 9.04 -2.74
CA ALA A 40 -12.34 9.93 -3.02
C ALA A 40 -12.67 10.98 -4.09
N LYS A 41 -13.43 10.61 -5.13
CA LYS A 41 -13.93 11.55 -6.15
C LYS A 41 -14.84 12.60 -5.53
N HIS A 42 -15.77 12.21 -4.66
CA HIS A 42 -16.66 13.14 -3.97
C HIS A 42 -15.85 14.16 -3.15
N MET A 43 -14.84 13.73 -2.39
CA MET A 43 -13.93 14.61 -1.63
C MET A 43 -13.32 15.71 -2.52
N VAL A 44 -12.83 15.36 -3.71
CA VAL A 44 -12.23 16.32 -4.64
C VAL A 44 -13.26 17.27 -5.21
N MET A 45 -14.43 16.76 -5.62
CA MET A 45 -15.46 17.57 -6.30
C MET A 45 -16.18 18.53 -5.35
N SER A 46 -16.44 18.09 -4.10
CA SER A 46 -17.09 18.91 -3.08
C SER A 46 -16.11 19.80 -2.31
N ASN A 47 -14.79 19.55 -2.46
CA ASN A 47 -13.71 20.14 -1.63
C ASN A 47 -13.90 19.86 -0.13
N ASP A 48 -14.62 18.80 0.23
CA ASP A 48 -14.80 18.32 1.60
C ASP A 48 -13.85 17.16 1.88
N TRP A 49 -12.79 17.44 2.66
CA TRP A 49 -11.74 16.46 3.01
C TRP A 49 -12.00 15.75 4.34
N ILE A 50 -13.08 16.10 5.04
CA ILE A 50 -13.44 15.55 6.34
C ILE A 50 -14.61 14.58 6.22
N GLY A 51 -15.63 14.94 5.45
CA GLY A 51 -16.80 14.09 5.24
C GLY A 51 -16.53 12.94 4.27
N LEU A 52 -16.95 11.73 4.61
CA LEU A 52 -16.99 10.60 3.69
C LEU A 52 -18.45 10.39 3.27
N PHE A 53 -18.70 10.43 1.97
CA PHE A 53 -20.05 10.34 1.43
C PHE A 53 -20.16 9.30 0.30
N VAL A 54 -21.26 8.55 0.31
CA VAL A 54 -21.68 7.66 -0.77
C VAL A 54 -23.10 8.03 -1.16
N LYS A 55 -23.33 8.38 -2.42
CA LYS A 55 -24.66 8.83 -2.92
C LYS A 55 -25.29 9.95 -2.06
N ASN A 56 -24.47 10.93 -1.66
CA ASN A 56 -24.85 12.04 -0.78
C ASN A 56 -25.31 11.65 0.64
N GLN A 57 -25.06 10.41 1.07
CA GLN A 57 -25.27 9.98 2.45
C GLN A 57 -23.92 9.84 3.17
N PRO A 58 -23.82 10.24 4.46
CA PRO A 58 -22.64 10.00 5.25
C PRO A 58 -22.29 8.51 5.28
N TRP A 59 -21.00 8.19 5.07
CA TRP A 59 -20.51 6.83 5.05
C TRP A 59 -19.32 6.68 6.00
N LEU A 60 -19.49 5.85 7.03
CA LEU A 60 -18.56 5.78 8.17
C LEU A 60 -17.89 4.39 8.31
N ASP A 61 -17.93 3.57 7.28
CA ASP A 61 -17.41 2.20 7.33
C ASP A 61 -15.89 2.11 7.44
N LYS A 62 -15.18 3.09 6.92
CA LYS A 62 -13.72 3.09 6.86
C LYS A 62 -13.15 4.44 7.30
N PRO A 63 -11.97 4.44 7.93
CA PRO A 63 -11.23 5.66 8.23
C PRO A 63 -10.70 6.35 6.97
N HIS A 64 -10.18 7.57 7.13
CA HIS A 64 -9.96 8.53 6.06
C HIS A 64 -8.66 8.34 5.24
N PHE A 65 -7.62 7.71 5.79
CA PHE A 65 -6.27 7.78 5.23
C PHE A 65 -6.20 7.39 3.76
N GLN A 66 -6.75 6.23 3.38
CA GLN A 66 -6.73 5.77 1.99
C GLN A 66 -7.46 6.74 1.03
N PHE A 67 -8.56 7.36 1.51
CA PHE A 67 -9.34 8.30 0.70
C PHE A 67 -8.60 9.61 0.51
N TRP A 68 -7.93 10.14 1.54
CA TRP A 68 -7.09 11.32 1.41
C TRP A 68 -5.98 11.13 0.39
N ILE A 69 -5.27 10.00 0.45
CA ILE A 69 -4.18 9.71 -0.49
C ILE A 69 -4.72 9.56 -1.92
N THR A 70 -5.85 8.86 -2.08
CA THR A 70 -6.50 8.71 -3.39
C THR A 70 -7.03 10.05 -3.92
N ALA A 71 -7.69 10.86 -3.09
CA ALA A 71 -8.19 12.17 -3.46
C ALA A 71 -7.03 13.12 -3.84
N LEU A 72 -5.91 13.07 -3.13
CA LEU A 72 -4.71 13.82 -3.50
C LEU A 72 -4.19 13.39 -4.89
N SER A 73 -4.16 12.10 -5.18
CA SER A 73 -3.80 11.57 -6.50
C SER A 73 -4.76 12.06 -7.58
N PHE A 74 -6.06 12.07 -7.33
CA PHE A 74 -7.06 12.62 -8.24
C PHE A 74 -6.87 14.12 -8.48
N LYS A 75 -6.51 14.87 -7.47
CA LYS A 75 -6.25 16.32 -7.58
C LYS A 75 -5.03 16.62 -8.43
N ILE A 76 -4.00 15.77 -8.39
CA ILE A 76 -2.73 15.96 -9.13
C ILE A 76 -2.84 15.45 -10.56
N PHE A 77 -3.38 14.25 -10.76
CA PHE A 77 -3.36 13.53 -12.05
C PHE A 77 -4.71 13.50 -12.77
N GLY A 78 -5.75 14.13 -12.19
CA GLY A 78 -7.12 14.00 -12.69
C GLY A 78 -7.78 12.69 -12.25
N ILE A 79 -9.13 12.62 -12.39
CA ILE A 79 -9.94 11.47 -11.98
C ILE A 79 -9.87 10.41 -13.09
N SER A 80 -9.18 9.31 -12.84
CA SER A 80 -9.00 8.19 -13.77
C SER A 80 -8.66 6.90 -13.02
N SER A 81 -8.73 5.75 -13.71
CA SER A 81 -8.28 4.46 -13.15
C SER A 81 -6.81 4.51 -12.75
N PHE A 82 -5.97 5.14 -13.57
CA PHE A 82 -4.55 5.33 -13.29
C PHE A 82 -4.32 6.04 -11.94
N SER A 83 -4.92 7.21 -11.76
CA SER A 83 -4.74 8.00 -10.54
C SER A 83 -5.40 7.37 -9.30
N TYR A 84 -6.37 6.47 -9.50
CA TYR A 84 -6.94 5.65 -8.44
C TYR A 84 -5.98 4.55 -7.99
N ILE A 85 -5.41 3.79 -8.93
CA ILE A 85 -4.56 2.63 -8.65
C ILE A 85 -3.16 3.04 -8.18
N LEU A 86 -2.62 4.13 -8.73
CA LEU A 86 -1.24 4.57 -8.48
C LEU A 86 -0.85 4.63 -6.99
N PRO A 87 -1.58 5.30 -6.10
CA PRO A 87 -1.18 5.39 -4.71
C PRO A 87 -1.19 4.03 -3.99
N GLY A 88 -2.17 3.18 -4.22
CA GLY A 88 -2.22 1.84 -3.64
C GLY A 88 -1.04 0.98 -4.06
N LEU A 89 -0.68 1.04 -5.35
CA LEU A 89 0.49 0.33 -5.88
C LEU A 89 1.81 0.85 -5.28
N LEU A 90 1.94 2.17 -5.06
CA LEU A 90 3.10 2.75 -4.39
C LEU A 90 3.22 2.25 -2.94
N PHE A 91 2.13 2.23 -2.18
CA PHE A 91 2.12 1.67 -0.82
C PHE A 91 2.44 0.17 -0.82
N TYR A 92 1.92 -0.59 -1.76
CA TYR A 92 2.27 -2.00 -1.93
C TYR A 92 3.79 -2.19 -2.13
N PHE A 93 4.42 -1.41 -3.02
CA PHE A 93 5.87 -1.48 -3.22
C PHE A 93 6.68 -1.04 -1.99
N ILE A 94 6.20 -0.04 -1.24
CA ILE A 94 6.79 0.30 0.06
C ILE A 94 6.73 -0.92 0.99
N GLY A 95 5.60 -1.62 1.05
CA GLY A 95 5.44 -2.86 1.81
C GLY A 95 6.46 -3.92 1.42
N VAL A 96 6.65 -4.17 0.11
CA VAL A 96 7.64 -5.13 -0.41
C VAL A 96 9.06 -4.75 0.01
N ILE A 97 9.43 -3.46 -0.12
CA ILE A 97 10.76 -2.96 0.27
C ILE A 97 11.00 -3.18 1.77
N TYR A 98 9.99 -2.91 2.60
CA TYR A 98 10.14 -3.09 4.05
C TYR A 98 10.03 -4.55 4.48
N THR A 99 9.33 -5.41 3.76
CA THR A 99 9.39 -6.86 3.94
C THR A 99 10.80 -7.39 3.67
N TYR A 100 11.45 -6.93 2.58
CA TYR A 100 12.86 -7.21 2.34
C TYR A 100 13.74 -6.76 3.53
N LYS A 101 13.58 -5.50 3.97
CA LYS A 101 14.38 -4.94 5.07
C LYS A 101 14.17 -5.70 6.39
N LEU A 102 12.96 -6.13 6.68
CA LEU A 102 12.63 -6.95 7.85
C LEU A 102 13.31 -8.32 7.78
N GLY A 103 13.18 -9.03 6.67
CA GLY A 103 13.83 -10.33 6.48
C GLY A 103 15.35 -10.23 6.56
N ASN A 104 15.93 -9.15 5.99
CA ASN A 104 17.38 -8.91 6.07
C ASN A 104 17.83 -8.52 7.49
N LEU A 105 17.03 -7.76 8.23
CA LEU A 105 17.33 -7.35 9.60
C LEU A 105 17.23 -8.52 10.58
N SER A 106 16.22 -9.37 10.44
CA SER A 106 15.96 -10.46 11.39
C SER A 106 16.80 -11.72 11.12
N TYR A 107 17.22 -11.91 9.85
CA TYR A 107 17.96 -13.10 9.44
C TYR A 107 19.17 -12.73 8.57
N ASN A 108 18.98 -12.60 7.25
CA ASN A 108 20.04 -12.26 6.30
C ASN A 108 19.44 -11.77 4.96
N GLN A 109 20.34 -11.34 4.06
CA GLN A 109 19.96 -10.79 2.76
C GLN A 109 19.17 -11.79 1.90
N ASP A 110 19.49 -13.08 1.94
CA ASP A 110 18.84 -14.09 1.12
C ASP A 110 17.39 -14.31 1.57
N VAL A 111 17.14 -14.32 2.89
CA VAL A 111 15.78 -14.35 3.45
C VAL A 111 15.00 -13.10 3.08
N GLY A 112 15.64 -11.92 3.17
CA GLY A 112 15.01 -10.66 2.74
C GLY A 112 14.59 -10.69 1.27
N LEU A 113 15.46 -11.13 0.36
CA LEU A 113 15.16 -11.24 -1.06
C LEU A 113 14.01 -12.22 -1.35
N LEU A 114 14.01 -13.39 -0.71
CA LEU A 114 12.93 -14.37 -0.85
C LEU A 114 11.60 -13.83 -0.32
N SER A 115 11.62 -13.15 0.83
CA SER A 115 10.43 -12.51 1.39
C SER A 115 9.82 -11.47 0.44
N ALA A 116 10.66 -10.67 -0.21
CA ALA A 116 10.21 -9.70 -1.21
C ALA A 116 9.59 -10.39 -2.44
N VAL A 117 10.20 -11.48 -2.94
CA VAL A 117 9.64 -12.27 -4.06
C VAL A 117 8.27 -12.83 -3.69
N ILE A 118 8.16 -13.47 -2.51
CA ILE A 118 6.89 -14.05 -2.02
C ILE A 118 5.82 -12.98 -1.92
N THR A 119 6.15 -11.80 -1.36
CA THR A 119 5.21 -10.69 -1.25
C THR A 119 4.77 -10.18 -2.62
N LEU A 120 5.72 -9.96 -3.56
CA LEU A 120 5.42 -9.49 -4.92
C LEU A 120 4.63 -10.50 -5.76
N SER A 121 4.77 -11.80 -5.50
CA SER A 121 4.05 -12.87 -6.21
C SER A 121 2.74 -13.26 -5.53
N SER A 122 2.37 -12.66 -4.41
CA SER A 122 1.12 -12.94 -3.72
C SER A 122 -0.07 -12.47 -4.57
N LEU A 123 -0.84 -13.41 -5.11
CA LEU A 123 -2.01 -13.10 -5.96
C LEU A 123 -3.02 -12.18 -5.28
N HIS A 124 -3.28 -12.40 -3.99
CA HIS A 124 -4.20 -11.55 -3.23
C HIS A 124 -3.71 -10.10 -3.17
N LEU A 125 -2.43 -9.88 -2.88
CA LEU A 125 -1.85 -8.53 -2.80
C LEU A 125 -1.76 -7.87 -4.18
N MET A 126 -1.41 -8.61 -5.22
CA MET A 126 -1.41 -8.12 -6.61
C MET A 126 -2.80 -7.66 -7.04
N TYR A 127 -3.82 -8.47 -6.74
CA TYR A 127 -5.22 -8.14 -7.02
C TYR A 127 -5.67 -6.91 -6.24
N SER A 128 -5.42 -6.88 -4.92
CA SER A 128 -5.80 -5.78 -4.03
C SER A 128 -5.01 -4.48 -4.23
N ALA A 129 -3.86 -4.53 -4.93
CA ALA A 129 -3.07 -3.34 -5.24
C ALA A 129 -3.33 -2.80 -6.67
N GLY A 130 -4.04 -3.56 -7.50
CA GLY A 130 -4.26 -3.24 -8.91
C GLY A 130 -5.72 -3.29 -9.31
N LEU A 131 -6.19 -4.46 -9.72
CA LEU A 131 -7.50 -4.64 -10.36
C LEU A 131 -8.69 -4.30 -9.46
N ASP A 132 -8.59 -4.57 -8.16
CA ASP A 132 -9.61 -4.29 -7.16
C ASP A 132 -8.93 -3.61 -5.95
N LEU A 133 -8.51 -2.35 -6.15
CA LEU A 133 -7.74 -1.63 -5.14
C LEU A 133 -8.51 -1.53 -3.82
N ARG A 134 -7.94 -2.13 -2.79
CA ARG A 134 -8.49 -2.20 -1.43
C ARG A 134 -7.54 -1.63 -0.38
N ALA A 135 -8.03 -1.52 0.85
CA ALA A 135 -7.26 -1.07 2.01
C ALA A 135 -5.98 -1.90 2.25
N GLU A 136 -5.98 -3.18 1.89
CA GLU A 136 -4.87 -4.12 2.07
C GLU A 136 -3.57 -3.66 1.39
N ALA A 137 -3.68 -3.03 0.21
CA ALA A 137 -2.53 -2.46 -0.49
C ALA A 137 -1.86 -1.32 0.31
N TYR A 138 -2.66 -0.46 0.92
CA TYR A 138 -2.16 0.60 1.80
C TYR A 138 -1.62 0.02 3.11
N LEU A 139 -2.33 -0.96 3.69
CA LEU A 139 -1.96 -1.57 4.97
C LEU A 139 -0.59 -2.23 4.94
N ILE A 140 -0.27 -3.01 3.90
CA ILE A 140 1.06 -3.62 3.81
C ILE A 140 2.16 -2.57 3.74
N GLY A 141 1.91 -1.45 3.02
CA GLY A 141 2.82 -0.31 2.92
C GLY A 141 2.97 0.49 4.21
N LEU A 142 2.12 0.29 5.18
CA LEU A 142 2.14 0.96 6.48
C LEU A 142 2.60 0.03 7.61
N ILE A 143 2.11 -1.21 7.65
CA ILE A 143 2.42 -2.17 8.70
C ILE A 143 3.89 -2.64 8.61
N MET A 144 4.39 -2.97 7.40
CA MET A 144 5.77 -3.44 7.26
C MET A 144 6.80 -2.38 7.67
N PRO A 145 6.69 -1.10 7.26
CA PRO A 145 7.53 -0.04 7.82
C PRO A 145 7.40 0.12 9.33
N ALA A 146 6.16 0.07 9.87
CA ALA A 146 5.93 0.18 11.31
C ALA A 146 6.72 -0.90 12.06
N CYS A 147 6.56 -2.17 11.68
CA CYS A 147 7.29 -3.31 12.27
C CYS A 147 8.81 -3.13 12.15
N TYR A 148 9.31 -2.70 10.97
CA TYR A 148 10.73 -2.45 10.77
C TYR A 148 11.27 -1.39 11.73
N TYR A 149 10.57 -0.26 11.89
CA TYR A 149 11.02 0.82 12.75
C TYR A 149 10.91 0.48 14.24
N TRP A 150 9.89 -0.30 14.64
CA TRP A 150 9.79 -0.82 16.02
C TRP A 150 10.96 -1.75 16.36
N LEU A 151 11.30 -2.71 15.48
CA LEU A 151 12.46 -3.58 15.68
C LEU A 151 13.79 -2.80 15.67
N ARG A 152 13.90 -1.76 14.84
CA ARG A 152 15.09 -0.87 14.85
C ARG A 152 15.17 -0.03 16.12
N TYR A 153 14.05 0.39 16.68
CA TYR A 153 14.03 1.09 17.95
C TYR A 153 14.47 0.19 19.10
N ASP A 154 13.97 -1.04 19.15
CA ASP A 154 14.38 -2.02 20.15
C ASP A 154 15.90 -2.28 20.13
N SER A 155 16.48 -2.36 18.93
CA SER A 155 17.91 -2.62 18.74
C SER A 155 18.81 -1.42 19.03
N ILE A 156 18.40 -0.18 18.74
CA ILE A 156 19.27 1.01 18.68
C ILE A 156 18.77 2.13 19.61
N THR A 157 17.54 2.08 20.12
CA THR A 157 16.92 3.04 21.05
C THR A 157 16.94 4.51 20.58
N LYS A 158 17.01 4.77 19.27
CA LYS A 158 16.97 6.14 18.73
C LYS A 158 15.52 6.60 18.56
N VAL A 159 15.17 7.73 19.18
CA VAL A 159 13.82 8.33 19.18
C VAL A 159 13.21 8.45 17.77
N ARG A 160 14.02 8.72 16.74
CA ARG A 160 13.53 8.77 15.35
C ARG A 160 12.82 7.48 14.91
N TYR A 161 13.27 6.31 15.35
CA TYR A 161 12.64 5.05 15.01
C TYR A 161 11.31 4.84 15.76
N LEU A 162 11.25 5.29 17.02
CA LEU A 162 10.00 5.34 17.78
C LEU A 162 8.96 6.20 17.05
N VAL A 163 9.32 7.44 16.67
CA VAL A 163 8.43 8.36 15.98
C VAL A 163 7.95 7.79 14.63
N LEU A 164 8.87 7.25 13.81
CA LEU A 164 8.50 6.66 12.52
C LEU A 164 7.61 5.42 12.69
N GLY A 165 7.94 4.52 13.61
CA GLY A 165 7.11 3.35 13.90
C GLY A 165 5.70 3.73 14.33
N SER A 166 5.58 4.72 15.25
CA SER A 166 4.29 5.23 15.71
C SER A 166 3.50 5.90 14.60
N LEU A 167 4.15 6.71 13.74
CA LEU A 167 3.50 7.39 12.62
C LEU A 167 2.92 6.39 11.62
N PHE A 168 3.70 5.40 11.20
CA PHE A 168 3.22 4.35 10.29
C PHE A 168 2.09 3.52 10.92
N SER A 169 2.18 3.20 12.22
CA SER A 169 1.12 2.50 12.95
C SER A 169 -0.17 3.32 12.98
N ALA A 170 -0.09 4.62 13.28
CA ALA A 170 -1.24 5.51 13.29
C ALA A 170 -1.92 5.60 11.90
N CYS A 171 -1.12 5.75 10.82
CA CYS A 171 -1.66 5.73 9.46
C CYS A 171 -2.32 4.39 9.10
N ALA A 172 -1.77 3.25 9.57
CA ALA A 172 -2.37 1.94 9.36
C ALA A 172 -3.74 1.83 10.05
N ILE A 173 -3.86 2.27 11.29
CA ILE A 173 -5.14 2.33 12.03
C ILE A 173 -6.13 3.25 11.29
N MET A 174 -5.68 4.40 10.80
CA MET A 174 -6.50 5.32 10.00
C MET A 174 -6.85 4.79 8.59
N THR A 175 -6.35 3.65 8.19
CA THR A 175 -6.69 2.99 6.90
C THR A 175 -7.85 2.02 7.06
N LYS A 176 -7.87 1.18 8.09
CA LYS A 176 -8.90 0.12 8.24
C LYS A 176 -9.53 0.07 9.63
N GLY A 177 -9.02 0.82 10.59
CA GLY A 177 -9.46 0.76 11.98
C GLY A 177 -8.91 -0.49 12.72
N LEU A 178 -9.39 -0.71 13.92
CA LEU A 178 -9.11 -1.89 14.74
C LEU A 178 -10.23 -2.92 14.60
#